data_e9563439fd4d109ba992fa051214a572
#
_entry.id   e9563439fd4d109ba992fa051214a572
#
_cell.length_a   1.000
_cell.length_b   1.000
_cell.length_c   1.000
_cell.angle_alpha   90.00
_cell.angle_beta   90.00
_cell.angle_gamma   90.00
#
_symmetry.space_group_name_H-M   'P 1'
#
loop_
_entity.id
_entity.type
_entity.pdbx_description
1 polymer ?
#
loop_
_entity_poly.entity_id
_entity_poly.type
_entity_poly.pdbx_seq_one_letter_code
_entity_poly.pdbx_strand_id
1 'polypeptide(L)'
;SDYEYAEWYEKTRPTEAELQRQRETVFDSTAPLFSLVIPLFETPAVYLKALLDSLLAQTYAKFELCLADGSRPGRDTEAVLRDYAARDQRIRYTILGENRGIAGNTNAALALAKGDFVVLCDHDDILPPEALFSFAEAIVKEPETDCLYSDEDKLDMDGGSLFDPHFK
;
A
#
# COMPACT_ATOMS: atom_id res chain seq x y z
N SER A 1 -17.69 16.66 11.88
CA SER A 1 -18.51 16.01 10.84
C SER A 1 -17.63 15.65 9.63
N ASP A 2 -18.07 14.73 8.79
CA ASP A 2 -17.34 14.31 7.57
C ASP A 2 -16.99 15.50 6.65
N TYR A 3 -17.85 16.52 6.66
CA TYR A 3 -17.62 17.74 5.90
C TYR A 3 -16.47 18.59 6.46
N GLU A 4 -16.41 18.76 7.78
CA GLU A 4 -15.32 19.49 8.44
C GLU A 4 -13.97 18.77 8.28
N TYR A 5 -14.00 17.43 8.30
CA TYR A 5 -12.83 16.61 8.04
C TYR A 5 -12.33 16.78 6.60
N ALA A 6 -13.23 16.68 5.63
CA ALA A 6 -12.87 16.85 4.23
C ALA A 6 -12.27 18.24 3.96
N GLU A 7 -12.84 19.29 4.55
CA GLU A 7 -12.30 20.64 4.44
C GLU A 7 -10.92 20.78 5.10
N TRP A 8 -10.74 20.16 6.29
CA TRP A 8 -9.45 20.14 6.96
C TRP A 8 -8.40 19.37 6.13
N TYR A 9 -8.75 18.21 5.59
CA TYR A 9 -7.86 17.42 4.74
C TYR A 9 -7.42 18.20 3.49
N GLU A 10 -8.36 18.85 2.81
CA GLU A 10 -8.05 19.70 1.65
C GLU A 10 -7.07 20.83 1.98
N LYS A 11 -7.17 21.40 3.18
CA LYS A 11 -6.28 22.48 3.64
C LYS A 11 -4.91 21.99 4.10
N THR A 12 -4.80 20.74 4.56
CA THR A 12 -3.58 20.20 5.16
C THR A 12 -2.81 19.24 4.24
N ARG A 13 -3.42 18.79 3.15
CA ARG A 13 -2.73 17.90 2.19
C ARG A 13 -1.52 18.59 1.57
N PRO A 14 -0.45 17.84 1.25
CA PRO A 14 0.72 18.39 0.59
C PRO A 14 0.39 19.02 -0.77
N THR A 15 1.07 20.11 -1.09
CA THR A 15 1.01 20.71 -2.43
C THR A 15 1.78 19.85 -3.44
N GLU A 16 1.55 20.07 -4.74
CA GLU A 16 2.33 19.41 -5.79
C GLU A 16 3.83 19.70 -5.66
N ALA A 17 4.20 20.92 -5.26
CA ALA A 17 5.60 21.29 -5.00
C ALA A 17 6.19 20.45 -3.85
N GLU A 18 5.45 20.24 -2.77
CA GLU A 18 5.85 19.39 -1.65
C GLU A 18 6.00 17.93 -2.08
N LEU A 19 5.05 17.40 -2.85
CA LEU A 19 5.12 16.03 -3.37
C LEU A 19 6.33 15.84 -4.28
N GLN A 20 6.63 16.83 -5.14
CA GLN A 20 7.80 16.78 -6.01
C GLN A 20 9.10 16.81 -5.19
N ARG A 21 9.16 17.63 -4.15
CA ARG A 21 10.30 17.67 -3.22
C ARG A 21 10.50 16.32 -2.53
N GLN A 22 9.42 15.65 -2.15
CA GLN A 22 9.47 14.30 -1.57
C GLN A 22 10.05 13.29 -2.56
N ARG A 23 9.61 13.33 -3.83
CA ARG A 23 10.13 12.43 -4.89
C ARG A 23 11.63 12.61 -5.13
N GLU A 24 12.12 13.82 -4.96
CA GLU A 24 13.53 14.18 -5.14
C GLU A 24 14.38 13.92 -3.89
N THR A 25 13.76 13.63 -2.75
CA THR A 25 14.46 13.35 -1.52
C THR A 25 15.25 12.06 -1.61
N VAL A 26 16.53 12.12 -1.28
CA VAL A 26 17.42 10.96 -1.25
C VAL A 26 17.51 10.45 0.18
N PHE A 27 17.10 9.20 0.38
CA PHE A 27 17.27 8.48 1.65
C PHE A 27 18.57 7.65 1.59
N ASP A 28 19.18 7.43 2.75
CA ASP A 28 20.34 6.54 2.84
C ASP A 28 19.92 5.04 2.81
N SER A 29 20.92 4.17 2.92
CA SER A 29 20.69 2.72 2.86
C SER A 29 19.89 2.16 4.03
N THR A 30 19.68 2.92 5.09
CA THR A 30 18.88 2.50 6.26
C THR A 30 17.39 2.73 6.07
N ALA A 31 17.01 3.44 5.02
CA ALA A 31 15.59 3.67 4.71
C ALA A 31 14.87 2.35 4.43
N PRO A 32 13.65 2.17 4.99
CA PRO A 32 12.96 0.89 4.94
C PRO A 32 12.40 0.55 3.57
N LEU A 33 12.32 -0.75 3.27
CA LEU A 33 11.48 -1.30 2.20
C LEU A 33 10.11 -1.63 2.79
N PHE A 34 9.06 -1.06 2.21
CA PHE A 34 7.68 -1.37 2.60
C PHE A 34 7.09 -2.47 1.70
N SER A 35 6.41 -3.43 2.32
CA SER A 35 5.59 -4.41 1.61
C SER A 35 4.12 -4.03 1.80
N LEU A 36 3.48 -3.60 0.72
CA LEU A 36 2.04 -3.33 0.72
C LEU A 36 1.32 -4.64 0.43
N VAL A 37 0.56 -5.12 1.40
CA VAL A 37 -0.12 -6.42 1.36
C VAL A 37 -1.60 -6.21 1.07
N ILE A 38 -2.05 -6.74 -0.06
CA ILE A 38 -3.36 -6.44 -0.64
C ILE A 38 -4.09 -7.73 -0.99
N PRO A 39 -5.08 -8.15 -0.17
CA PRO A 39 -5.97 -9.23 -0.53
C PRO A 39 -7.01 -8.74 -1.54
N LEU A 40 -7.30 -9.53 -2.56
CA LEU A 40 -8.31 -9.24 -3.58
C LEU A 40 -9.38 -10.32 -3.61
N PHE A 41 -10.62 -9.91 -3.77
CA PHE A 41 -11.75 -10.79 -4.04
C PHE A 41 -12.81 -10.08 -4.85
N GLU A 42 -13.05 -10.55 -6.08
CA GLU A 42 -14.09 -10.02 -6.99
C GLU A 42 -13.96 -8.51 -7.22
N THR A 43 -12.75 -7.97 -7.15
CA THR A 43 -12.50 -6.55 -7.34
C THR A 43 -12.69 -6.17 -8.80
N PRO A 44 -13.62 -5.24 -9.12
CA PRO A 44 -13.79 -4.78 -10.49
C PRO A 44 -12.50 -4.19 -11.06
N ALA A 45 -12.22 -4.47 -12.34
CA ALA A 45 -10.98 -4.05 -12.99
C ALA A 45 -10.73 -2.54 -12.89
N VAL A 46 -11.79 -1.73 -13.00
CA VAL A 46 -11.67 -0.26 -12.91
C VAL A 46 -11.18 0.19 -11.53
N TYR A 47 -11.65 -0.45 -10.45
CA TYR A 47 -11.20 -0.14 -9.09
C TYR A 47 -9.80 -0.68 -8.81
N LEU A 48 -9.49 -1.88 -9.32
CA LEU A 48 -8.15 -2.44 -9.18
C LEU A 48 -7.09 -1.57 -9.87
N LYS A 49 -7.37 -1.09 -11.07
CA LYS A 49 -6.47 -0.18 -11.79
C LYS A 49 -6.29 1.13 -11.02
N ALA A 50 -7.37 1.72 -10.52
CA ALA A 50 -7.31 2.94 -9.72
C ALA A 50 -6.47 2.75 -8.44
N LEU A 51 -6.65 1.62 -7.74
CA LEU A 51 -5.85 1.26 -6.57
C LEU A 51 -4.37 1.16 -6.93
N LEU A 52 -4.02 0.37 -7.95
CA LEU A 52 -2.64 0.18 -8.37
C LEU A 52 -1.99 1.50 -8.78
N ASP A 53 -2.70 2.32 -9.55
CA ASP A 53 -2.20 3.64 -9.96
C ASP A 53 -1.93 4.54 -8.74
N SER A 54 -2.82 4.53 -7.75
CA SER A 54 -2.64 5.33 -6.53
C SER A 54 -1.45 4.86 -5.70
N LEU A 55 -1.24 3.56 -5.60
CA LEU A 55 -0.10 2.99 -4.88
C LEU A 55 1.22 3.28 -5.59
N LEU A 56 1.24 3.21 -6.93
CA LEU A 56 2.43 3.54 -7.71
C LEU A 56 2.76 5.04 -7.71
N ALA A 57 1.80 5.89 -7.33
CA ALA A 57 1.98 7.33 -7.21
C ALA A 57 2.63 7.78 -5.89
N GLN A 58 2.99 6.86 -5.00
CA GLN A 58 3.69 7.20 -3.75
C GLN A 58 4.98 7.96 -4.04
N THR A 59 5.23 9.02 -3.25
CA THR A 59 6.44 9.82 -3.41
C THR A 59 7.70 9.13 -2.88
N TYR A 60 7.56 8.15 -2.02
CA TYR A 60 8.62 7.26 -1.57
C TYR A 60 8.65 6.02 -2.46
N ALA A 61 9.79 5.73 -3.07
CA ALA A 61 9.87 4.72 -4.13
C ALA A 61 10.23 3.31 -3.64
N LYS A 62 10.73 3.17 -2.40
CA LYS A 62 11.24 1.89 -1.88
C LYS A 62 10.11 1.08 -1.24
N PHE A 63 9.29 0.51 -2.10
CA PHE A 63 8.19 -0.37 -1.70
C PHE A 63 7.98 -1.48 -2.73
N GLU A 64 7.26 -2.51 -2.34
CA GLU A 64 6.74 -3.56 -3.20
C GLU A 64 5.24 -3.75 -2.98
N LEU A 65 4.53 -4.21 -4.00
CA LEU A 65 3.13 -4.59 -3.90
C LEU A 65 3.03 -6.12 -3.88
N CYS A 66 2.36 -6.65 -2.87
CA CYS A 66 2.15 -8.08 -2.68
C CYS A 66 0.64 -8.36 -2.70
N LEU A 67 0.14 -8.91 -3.81
CA LEU A 67 -1.28 -9.10 -4.01
C LEU A 67 -1.62 -10.59 -4.07
N ALA A 68 -2.74 -10.97 -3.46
CA ALA A 68 -3.29 -12.31 -3.57
C ALA A 68 -4.75 -12.22 -4.01
N ASP A 69 -5.05 -12.86 -5.13
CA ASP A 69 -6.37 -12.82 -5.74
C ASP A 69 -7.13 -14.12 -5.47
N GLY A 70 -8.17 -14.01 -4.64
CA GLY A 70 -9.12 -15.08 -4.35
C GLY A 70 -10.37 -15.08 -5.23
N SER A 71 -10.38 -14.30 -6.31
CA SER A 71 -11.52 -14.22 -7.24
C SER A 71 -11.77 -15.54 -7.95
N ARG A 72 -13.03 -15.73 -8.35
CA ARG A 72 -13.41 -16.87 -9.18
C ARG A 72 -12.72 -16.81 -10.53
N PRO A 73 -12.41 -17.97 -11.16
CA PRO A 73 -11.83 -18.03 -12.49
C PRO A 73 -12.66 -17.26 -13.53
N GLY A 74 -12.00 -16.67 -14.52
CA GLY A 74 -12.64 -15.92 -15.60
C GLY A 74 -12.89 -14.45 -15.31
N ARG A 75 -12.37 -13.92 -14.21
CA ARG A 75 -12.41 -12.49 -13.91
C ARG A 75 -11.25 -11.77 -14.59
N ASP A 76 -11.42 -10.46 -14.85
CA ASP A 76 -10.40 -9.61 -15.47
C ASP A 76 -9.22 -9.29 -14.53
N THR A 77 -9.34 -9.62 -13.24
CA THR A 77 -8.36 -9.33 -12.21
C THR A 77 -6.97 -9.82 -12.58
N GLU A 78 -6.85 -11.08 -13.01
CA GLU A 78 -5.55 -11.66 -13.38
C GLU A 78 -4.90 -10.92 -14.55
N ALA A 79 -5.67 -10.55 -15.56
CA ALA A 79 -5.16 -9.82 -16.72
C ALA A 79 -4.62 -8.44 -16.32
N VAL A 80 -5.30 -7.74 -15.40
CA VAL A 80 -4.86 -6.46 -14.86
C VAL A 80 -3.56 -6.63 -14.08
N LEU A 81 -3.50 -7.61 -13.18
CA LEU A 81 -2.29 -7.87 -12.38
C LEU A 81 -1.09 -8.21 -13.25
N ARG A 82 -1.28 -9.06 -14.24
CA ARG A 82 -0.23 -9.44 -15.19
C ARG A 82 0.30 -8.24 -15.96
N ASP A 83 -0.58 -7.38 -16.44
CA ASP A 83 -0.21 -6.16 -17.17
C ASP A 83 0.60 -5.20 -16.30
N TYR A 84 0.14 -4.92 -15.08
CA TYR A 84 0.85 -4.04 -14.16
C TYR A 84 2.19 -4.63 -13.71
N ALA A 85 2.25 -5.92 -13.41
CA ALA A 85 3.49 -6.59 -13.01
C ALA A 85 4.54 -6.60 -14.14
N ALA A 86 4.10 -6.66 -15.39
CA ALA A 86 5.00 -6.56 -16.54
C ALA A 86 5.61 -5.16 -16.69
N ARG A 87 4.93 -4.12 -16.23
CA ARG A 87 5.38 -2.72 -16.30
C ARG A 87 6.20 -2.28 -15.10
N ASP A 88 6.03 -2.91 -13.93
CA ASP A 88 6.72 -2.54 -12.71
C ASP A 88 7.12 -3.79 -11.91
N GLN A 89 8.43 -3.99 -11.75
CA GLN A 89 8.99 -5.17 -11.06
C GLN A 89 8.69 -5.21 -9.56
N ARG A 90 8.24 -4.11 -8.98
CA ARG A 90 7.83 -4.06 -7.58
C ARG A 90 6.50 -4.75 -7.31
N ILE A 91 5.74 -5.08 -8.35
CA ILE A 91 4.44 -5.72 -8.25
C ILE A 91 4.61 -7.24 -8.36
N ARG A 92 4.21 -7.94 -7.30
CA ARG A 92 4.17 -9.40 -7.28
C ARG A 92 2.78 -9.85 -6.84
N TYR A 93 2.30 -10.92 -7.41
CA TYR A 93 0.96 -11.42 -7.13
C TYR A 93 0.90 -12.93 -7.18
N THR A 94 -0.14 -13.49 -6.57
CA THR A 94 -0.51 -14.89 -6.67
C THR A 94 -2.01 -15.02 -6.95
N ILE A 95 -2.37 -15.97 -7.79
CA ILE A 95 -3.76 -16.31 -8.09
C ILE A 95 -4.10 -17.56 -7.29
N LEU A 96 -5.07 -17.46 -6.38
CA LEU A 96 -5.38 -18.55 -5.46
C LEU A 96 -6.31 -19.60 -6.07
N GLY A 97 -7.10 -19.21 -7.08
CA GLY A 97 -8.10 -20.08 -7.68
C GLY A 97 -9.34 -20.34 -6.82
N GLU A 98 -9.33 -19.87 -5.59
CA GLU A 98 -10.40 -19.99 -4.61
C GLU A 98 -10.36 -18.84 -3.61
N ASN A 99 -11.51 -18.50 -3.05
CA ASN A 99 -11.56 -17.54 -1.96
C ASN A 99 -11.24 -18.21 -0.63
N ARG A 100 -10.15 -17.82 0.01
CA ARG A 100 -9.71 -18.31 1.33
C ARG A 100 -10.19 -17.41 2.47
N GLY A 101 -11.10 -16.49 2.19
CA GLY A 101 -11.53 -15.45 3.12
C GLY A 101 -10.51 -14.34 3.28
N ILE A 102 -10.87 -13.29 4.04
CA ILE A 102 -10.00 -12.13 4.25
C ILE A 102 -8.66 -12.56 4.84
N ALA A 103 -8.68 -13.35 5.91
CA ALA A 103 -7.47 -13.82 6.58
C ALA A 103 -6.59 -14.69 5.67
N GLY A 104 -7.17 -15.65 4.95
CA GLY A 104 -6.43 -16.54 4.06
C GLY A 104 -5.84 -15.81 2.85
N ASN A 105 -6.59 -14.91 2.24
CA ASN A 105 -6.11 -14.09 1.13
C ASN A 105 -5.00 -13.13 1.59
N THR A 106 -5.17 -12.52 2.77
CA THR A 106 -4.14 -11.65 3.37
C THR A 106 -2.86 -12.42 3.67
N ASN A 107 -2.96 -13.61 4.26
CA ASN A 107 -1.80 -14.46 4.53
C ASN A 107 -1.07 -14.87 3.26
N ALA A 108 -1.79 -15.16 2.19
CA ALA A 108 -1.19 -15.49 0.90
C ALA A 108 -0.42 -14.30 0.30
N ALA A 109 -0.97 -13.09 0.40
CA ALA A 109 -0.28 -11.87 -0.01
C ALA A 109 0.94 -11.60 0.89
N LEU A 110 0.79 -11.75 2.20
CA LEU A 110 1.87 -11.57 3.17
C LEU A 110 3.04 -12.53 2.92
N ALA A 111 2.77 -13.74 2.44
CA ALA A 111 3.81 -14.71 2.11
C ALA A 111 4.75 -14.23 0.99
N LEU A 112 4.34 -13.25 0.18
CA LEU A 112 5.16 -12.63 -0.85
C LEU A 112 6.05 -11.51 -0.31
N ALA A 113 5.79 -11.01 0.90
CA ALA A 113 6.44 -9.84 1.45
C ALA A 113 7.91 -10.09 1.80
N LYS A 114 8.78 -9.18 1.38
CA LYS A 114 10.24 -9.18 1.65
C LYS A 114 10.71 -7.90 2.33
N GLY A 115 9.80 -6.94 2.56
CA GLY A 115 10.12 -5.65 3.14
C GLY A 115 10.45 -5.69 4.61
N ASP A 116 10.94 -4.58 5.10
CA ASP A 116 11.25 -4.36 6.51
C ASP A 116 9.98 -4.10 7.34
N PHE A 117 8.96 -3.52 6.68
CA PHE A 117 7.65 -3.23 7.28
C PHE A 117 6.53 -3.64 6.32
N VAL A 118 5.42 -4.06 6.89
CA VAL A 118 4.20 -4.43 6.16
C VAL A 118 3.14 -3.36 6.33
N VAL A 119 2.55 -2.95 5.21
CA VAL A 119 1.37 -2.06 5.17
C VAL A 119 0.20 -2.88 4.65
N LEU A 120 -0.83 -3.07 5.49
CA LEU A 120 -2.05 -3.77 5.07
C LEU A 120 -2.96 -2.79 4.34
N CYS A 121 -3.35 -3.13 3.13
CA CYS A 121 -4.25 -2.31 2.31
C CYS A 121 -5.44 -3.16 1.85
N ASP A 122 -6.64 -2.66 2.03
CA ASP A 122 -7.82 -3.28 1.44
C ASP A 122 -7.97 -2.87 -0.03
N HIS A 123 -8.71 -3.67 -0.79
CA HIS A 123 -8.88 -3.50 -2.23
C HIS A 123 -9.59 -2.20 -2.65
N ASP A 124 -10.27 -1.55 -1.73
CA ASP A 124 -11.01 -0.28 -1.95
C ASP A 124 -10.36 0.92 -1.26
N ASP A 125 -9.19 0.74 -0.65
CA ASP A 125 -8.47 1.80 0.03
C ASP A 125 -7.65 2.65 -0.93
N ILE A 126 -7.58 3.95 -0.65
CA ILE A 126 -6.70 4.88 -1.34
C ILE A 126 -5.67 5.39 -0.36
N LEU A 127 -4.41 5.07 -0.61
CA LEU A 127 -3.31 5.57 0.19
C LEU A 127 -2.89 6.96 -0.30
N PRO A 128 -2.83 7.99 0.58
CA PRO A 128 -2.33 9.30 0.18
C PRO A 128 -0.92 9.21 -0.41
N PRO A 129 -0.57 10.02 -1.41
CA PRO A 129 0.72 9.91 -2.09
C PRO A 129 1.93 10.11 -1.20
N GLU A 130 1.79 10.82 -0.08
CA GLU A 130 2.84 11.09 0.90
C GLU A 130 2.95 10.05 2.02
N ALA A 131 2.07 9.05 2.06
CA ALA A 131 1.96 8.15 3.21
C ALA A 131 3.26 7.39 3.51
N LEU A 132 3.82 6.72 2.52
CA LEU A 132 5.06 5.96 2.71
C LEU A 132 6.27 6.86 2.99
N PHE A 133 6.30 8.04 2.40
CA PHE A 133 7.34 9.04 2.70
C PHE A 133 7.29 9.44 4.18
N SER A 134 6.12 9.72 4.71
CA SER A 134 5.93 10.08 6.12
C SER A 134 6.35 8.94 7.05
N PHE A 135 6.00 7.70 6.72
CA PHE A 135 6.44 6.52 7.48
C PHE A 135 7.96 6.35 7.43
N ALA A 136 8.55 6.50 6.26
CA ALA A 136 9.99 6.39 6.08
C ALA A 136 10.75 7.45 6.89
N GLU A 137 10.30 8.70 6.89
CA GLU A 137 10.88 9.76 7.72
C GLU A 137 10.83 9.41 9.20
N ALA A 138 9.67 8.93 9.68
CA ALA A 138 9.49 8.56 11.07
C ALA A 138 10.43 7.41 11.48
N ILE A 139 10.57 6.40 10.64
CA ILE A 139 11.44 5.23 10.89
C ILE A 139 12.91 5.65 10.89
N VAL A 140 13.34 6.48 9.97
CA VAL A 140 14.73 6.96 9.90
C VAL A 140 15.08 7.82 11.11
N LYS A 141 14.14 8.60 11.63
CA LYS A 141 14.34 9.39 12.87
C LYS A 141 14.39 8.53 14.12
N GLU A 142 13.65 7.43 14.16
CA GLU A 142 13.58 6.51 15.29
C GLU A 142 13.76 5.06 14.80
N PRO A 143 15.02 4.63 14.54
CA PRO A 143 15.31 3.30 13.98
C PRO A 143 14.86 2.12 14.83
N GLU A 144 14.61 2.33 16.14
CA GLU A 144 14.11 1.30 17.07
C GLU A 144 12.58 1.12 16.97
N THR A 145 11.92 1.79 16.02
CA THR A 145 10.47 1.68 15.85
C THR A 145 10.11 0.32 15.27
N ASP A 146 9.31 -0.47 15.99
CA ASP A 146 8.80 -1.77 15.57
C ASP A 146 7.42 -1.65 14.91
N CYS A 147 6.63 -0.66 15.31
CA CYS A 147 5.28 -0.45 14.82
C CYS A 147 4.97 1.05 14.75
N LEU A 148 4.34 1.45 13.65
CA LEU A 148 3.88 2.84 13.47
C LEU A 148 2.36 2.83 13.31
N TYR A 149 1.73 3.72 14.10
CA TYR A 149 0.33 4.07 13.89
C TYR A 149 0.30 5.53 13.45
N SER A 150 -0.28 5.82 12.31
CA SER A 150 -0.64 7.19 11.99
C SER A 150 -1.92 7.55 12.75
N ASP A 151 -2.23 8.85 12.83
CA ASP A 151 -3.49 9.31 13.40
C ASP A 151 -4.65 8.47 12.86
N GLU A 152 -5.46 7.90 13.76
CA GLU A 152 -6.57 7.00 13.44
C GLU A 152 -7.44 7.54 12.31
N ASP A 153 -7.65 8.84 12.28
CA ASP A 153 -8.43 9.51 11.24
C ASP A 153 -7.80 9.46 9.83
N LYS A 154 -6.49 9.29 9.72
CA LYS A 154 -5.81 9.21 8.43
C LYS A 154 -5.65 7.81 7.91
N LEU A 155 -5.54 6.82 8.80
CA LEU A 155 -5.39 5.41 8.41
C LEU A 155 -6.74 4.69 8.36
N ASP A 156 -7.68 5.02 9.24
CA ASP A 156 -9.01 4.40 9.22
C ASP A 156 -9.81 4.79 7.98
N MET A 157 -9.61 5.98 7.44
CA MET A 157 -10.20 6.36 6.17
C MET A 157 -9.51 5.73 4.95
N ASP A 158 -8.22 5.39 5.09
CA ASP A 158 -7.42 4.79 4.04
C ASP A 158 -7.18 3.29 4.27
N GLY A 159 -7.67 2.73 5.39
CA GLY A 159 -7.65 1.29 5.69
C GLY A 159 -6.27 0.67 5.87
N GLY A 160 -5.22 1.48 6.01
CA GLY A 160 -3.86 0.99 6.11
C GLY A 160 -3.37 0.82 7.55
N SER A 161 -2.73 -0.30 7.84
CA SER A 161 -1.98 -0.54 9.08
C SER A 161 -0.55 -0.92 8.76
N LEU A 162 0.37 -0.48 9.60
CA LEU A 162 1.79 -0.77 9.43
C LEU A 162 2.30 -1.71 10.52
N PHE A 163 2.92 -2.82 10.13
CA PHE A 163 3.47 -3.82 11.05
C PHE A 163 4.90 -4.21 10.66
N ASP A 164 5.71 -4.56 11.66
CA ASP A 164 7.02 -5.14 11.44
C ASP A 164 6.89 -6.61 10.99
N PRO A 165 7.42 -7.01 9.83
CA PRO A 165 7.34 -8.37 9.33
C PRO A 165 8.16 -9.40 10.14
N HIS A 166 8.99 -8.95 11.07
CA HIS A 166 9.81 -9.85 11.89
C HIS A 166 9.03 -10.62 12.96
N PHE A 167 7.74 -10.34 13.11
CA PHE A 167 6.83 -11.10 13.97
C PHE A 167 6.22 -12.35 13.30
N LYS A 168 6.95 -12.99 12.41
CA LYS A 168 6.52 -14.28 11.82
C LYS A 168 7.02 -15.46 12.61
#